data_e34d891a5a314cb3e4f29549d8c6baae
#
_entry.id   e34d891a5a314cb3e4f29549d8c6baae
#
_cell.length_a   1.000
_cell.length_b   1.000
_cell.length_c   1.000
_cell.angle_alpha   90.00
_cell.angle_beta   90.00
_cell.angle_gamma   90.00
#
_symmetry.space_group_name_H-M   'P 1'
#
loop_
_entity.id
_entity.type
_entity.pdbx_description
1 polymer ?
#
loop_
_entity_poly.entity_id
_entity_poly.type
_entity_poly.pdbx_seq_one_letter_code
_entity_poly.pdbx_strand_id
1 'polypeptide(L)'
;MFIGKNLEYVRKLNALSRKELSEKINVSEQAIWQYETKNMMPEISKIYDMTSIFNVKSSYFISEQPEELLINSVDKHSIAFRAKKL
;
A
#
# COMPACT_ATOMS: atom_id res chain seq x y z
N MET A 1 -5.55 4.16 -13.28
CA MET A 1 -5.26 2.73 -13.30
C MET A 1 -4.57 2.30 -12.02
N PHE A 2 -4.98 1.19 -11.46
CA PHE A 2 -4.38 0.67 -10.23
C PHE A 2 -3.11 -0.10 -10.56
N ILE A 3 -2.04 0.18 -9.83
CA ILE A 3 -0.76 -0.49 -10.07
C ILE A 3 -0.53 -1.47 -8.92
N GLY A 4 -0.69 -2.75 -9.22
CA GLY A 4 -0.63 -3.79 -8.19
C GLY A 4 0.73 -3.92 -7.53
N LYS A 5 1.81 -3.65 -8.25
CA LYS A 5 3.13 -3.72 -7.66
C LYS A 5 3.32 -2.71 -6.54
N ASN A 6 2.62 -1.58 -6.62
CA ASN A 6 2.71 -0.60 -5.56
C ASN A 6 2.07 -1.13 -4.27
N LEU A 7 0.96 -1.84 -4.41
CA LEU A 7 0.36 -2.48 -3.25
C LEU A 7 1.27 -3.55 -2.68
N GLU A 8 1.83 -4.38 -3.53
CA GLU A 8 2.73 -5.42 -3.08
C GLU A 8 3.92 -4.83 -2.33
N TYR A 9 4.48 -3.76 -2.86
CA TYR A 9 5.65 -3.14 -2.26
C TYR A 9 5.33 -2.61 -0.86
N VAL A 10 4.27 -1.84 -0.71
CA VAL A 10 3.96 -1.24 0.59
C VAL A 10 3.49 -2.30 1.58
N ARG A 11 2.82 -3.35 1.09
CA ARG A 11 2.41 -4.46 1.96
C ARG A 11 3.64 -5.14 2.55
N LYS A 12 4.62 -5.47 1.70
CA LYS A 12 5.83 -6.13 2.16
C LYS A 12 6.66 -5.23 3.06
N LEU A 13 6.67 -3.96 2.76
CA LEU A 13 7.38 -2.99 3.58
C LEU A 13 6.82 -2.97 5.01
N ASN A 14 5.54 -3.24 5.14
CA ASN A 14 4.87 -3.28 6.44
C ASN A 14 4.82 -4.68 7.01
N ALA A 15 5.53 -5.62 6.41
CA ALA A 15 5.66 -6.99 6.90
C ALA A 15 4.32 -7.70 7.02
N LEU A 16 3.39 -7.43 6.10
CA LEU A 16 2.10 -8.10 6.09
C LEU A 16 2.07 -9.15 5.00
N SER A 17 1.52 -10.31 5.31
CA SER A 17 1.21 -11.29 4.29
C SER A 17 -0.06 -10.87 3.55
N ARG A 18 -0.33 -11.50 2.41
CA ARG A 18 -1.58 -11.26 1.71
C ARG A 18 -2.77 -11.64 2.58
N LYS A 19 -2.64 -12.73 3.32
CA LYS A 19 -3.71 -13.17 4.20
C LYS A 19 -3.97 -12.13 5.27
N GLU A 20 -2.92 -11.60 5.87
CA GLU A 20 -3.08 -10.60 6.92
C GLU A 20 -3.74 -9.33 6.39
N LEU A 21 -3.31 -8.89 5.21
CA LEU A 21 -3.94 -7.71 4.63
C LEU A 21 -5.40 -7.97 4.28
N SER A 22 -5.69 -9.16 3.74
CA SER A 22 -7.06 -9.50 3.38
C SER A 22 -7.98 -9.41 4.58
N GLU A 23 -7.49 -9.85 5.73
CA GLU A 23 -8.29 -9.80 6.95
C GLU A 23 -8.49 -8.38 7.43
N LYS A 24 -7.46 -7.53 7.27
CA LYS A 24 -7.56 -6.16 7.73
C LYS A 24 -8.56 -5.34 6.94
N ILE A 25 -8.72 -5.61 5.66
CA ILE A 25 -9.65 -4.84 4.84
C ILE A 25 -10.87 -5.65 4.42
N ASN A 26 -11.00 -6.85 4.99
CA ASN A 26 -12.21 -7.66 4.82
C ASN A 26 -12.49 -8.03 3.37
N VAL A 27 -11.47 -8.56 2.71
CA VAL A 27 -11.61 -9.16 1.38
C VAL A 27 -10.96 -10.52 1.42
N SER A 28 -11.12 -11.31 0.36
CA SER A 28 -10.46 -12.61 0.31
C SER A 28 -8.98 -12.45 0.00
N GLU A 29 -8.20 -13.44 0.39
CA GLU A 29 -6.79 -13.47 0.04
C GLU A 29 -6.62 -13.49 -1.49
N GLN A 30 -7.51 -14.20 -2.17
CA GLN A 30 -7.52 -14.24 -3.63
C GLN A 30 -7.68 -12.82 -4.22
N ALA A 31 -8.52 -12.00 -3.59
CA ALA A 31 -8.71 -10.64 -4.06
C ALA A 31 -7.41 -9.85 -3.97
N ILE A 32 -6.68 -9.99 -2.86
CA ILE A 32 -5.39 -9.31 -2.72
C ILE A 32 -4.45 -9.76 -3.84
N TRP A 33 -4.40 -11.06 -4.10
CA TRP A 33 -3.56 -11.58 -5.17
C TRP A 33 -3.91 -10.96 -6.51
N GLN A 34 -5.21 -10.82 -6.78
CA GLN A 34 -5.64 -10.23 -8.05
C GLN A 34 -5.29 -8.74 -8.13
N TYR A 35 -5.43 -8.02 -7.02
CA TYR A 35 -5.02 -6.62 -7.00
C TYR A 35 -3.54 -6.49 -7.36
N GLU A 36 -2.71 -7.35 -6.77
CA GLU A 36 -1.26 -7.22 -6.92
C GLU A 36 -0.75 -7.74 -8.27
N THR A 37 -1.32 -8.82 -8.76
CA THR A 37 -0.76 -9.47 -9.95
C THR A 37 -1.53 -9.18 -11.22
N LYS A 38 -2.80 -8.80 -11.09
CA LYS A 38 -3.65 -8.53 -12.26
C LYS A 38 -4.01 -7.06 -12.37
N ASN A 39 -3.53 -6.25 -11.48
CA ASN A 39 -3.85 -4.81 -11.44
C ASN A 39 -5.35 -4.57 -11.37
N MET A 40 -6.06 -5.47 -10.69
CA MET A 40 -7.49 -5.31 -10.53
C MET A 40 -7.76 -4.16 -9.58
N MET A 41 -8.64 -3.23 -10.00
CA MET A 41 -8.95 -2.07 -9.19
C MET A 41 -9.82 -2.47 -8.00
N PRO A 42 -9.38 -2.25 -6.77
CA PRO A 42 -10.25 -2.49 -5.62
C PRO A 42 -11.40 -1.48 -5.58
N GLU A 43 -12.45 -1.83 -4.84
CA GLU A 43 -13.49 -0.86 -4.56
C GLU A 43 -12.90 0.32 -3.81
N ILE A 44 -13.50 1.50 -3.99
CA ILE A 44 -12.94 2.70 -3.41
C ILE A 44 -12.86 2.63 -1.88
N SER A 45 -13.80 1.96 -1.25
CA SER A 45 -13.75 1.79 0.20
C SER A 45 -12.52 1.02 0.64
N LYS A 46 -12.11 0.04 -0.16
CA LYS A 46 -10.93 -0.75 0.15
C LYS A 46 -9.66 0.05 -0.06
N ILE A 47 -9.66 0.92 -1.06
CA ILE A 47 -8.53 1.80 -1.28
C ILE A 47 -8.37 2.74 -0.09
N TYR A 48 -9.46 3.28 0.43
CA TYR A 48 -9.39 4.11 1.63
C TYR A 48 -8.86 3.33 2.83
N ASP A 49 -9.28 2.07 2.98
CA ASP A 49 -8.75 1.24 4.05
C ASP A 49 -7.25 1.09 3.93
N MET A 50 -6.77 0.87 2.71
CA MET A 50 -5.34 0.73 2.48
C MET A 50 -4.59 2.01 2.78
N THR A 51 -5.14 3.16 2.41
CA THR A 51 -4.47 4.43 2.71
C THR A 51 -4.32 4.62 4.21
N SER A 52 -5.33 4.22 4.98
CA SER A 52 -5.25 4.31 6.43
C SER A 52 -4.22 3.36 7.01
N ILE A 53 -4.26 2.11 6.56
CA ILE A 53 -3.39 1.08 7.10
C ILE A 53 -1.93 1.40 6.81
N PHE A 54 -1.65 1.83 5.58
CA PHE A 54 -0.27 2.05 5.16
C PHE A 54 0.18 3.49 5.31
N ASN A 55 -0.75 4.38 5.65
CA ASN A 55 -0.45 5.80 5.81
C ASN A 55 0.16 6.40 4.55
N VAL A 56 -0.49 6.14 3.43
CA VAL A 56 -0.10 6.67 2.13
C VAL A 56 -1.29 7.35 1.50
N LYS A 57 -1.04 8.22 0.53
CA LYS A 57 -2.12 8.83 -0.22
C LYS A 57 -2.65 7.85 -1.25
N SER A 58 -3.91 8.02 -1.63
CA SER A 58 -4.50 7.14 -2.63
C SER A 58 -3.74 7.21 -3.95
N SER A 59 -3.15 8.36 -4.28
CA SER A 59 -2.36 8.49 -5.50
C SER A 59 -1.15 7.57 -5.52
N TYR A 60 -0.71 7.10 -4.36
CA TYR A 60 0.39 6.14 -4.31
C TYR A 60 0.09 4.90 -5.17
N PHE A 61 -1.17 4.47 -5.21
CA PHE A 61 -1.51 3.23 -5.89
C PHE A 61 -1.65 3.40 -7.40
N ILE A 62 -1.59 4.62 -7.89
CA ILE A 62 -1.69 4.86 -9.33
C ILE A 62 -0.45 5.57 -9.88
N SER A 63 0.59 5.71 -9.05
CA SER A 63 1.80 6.43 -9.42
C SER A 63 2.89 5.46 -9.84
N GLU A 64 3.68 5.85 -10.82
CA GLU A 64 4.82 5.05 -11.23
C GLU A 64 6.07 5.39 -10.43
N GLN A 65 5.97 6.28 -9.44
CA GLN A 65 7.09 6.63 -8.57
C GLN A 65 6.68 6.42 -7.12
N PRO A 66 6.37 5.17 -6.76
CA PRO A 66 5.80 4.90 -5.46
C PRO A 66 6.75 5.17 -4.29
N GLU A 67 8.04 4.99 -4.50
CA GLU A 67 9.00 5.22 -3.40
C GLU A 67 8.98 6.66 -2.96
N GLU A 68 8.88 7.56 -3.92
CA GLU A 68 8.88 8.98 -3.61
C GLU A 68 7.66 9.35 -2.76
N LEU A 69 6.50 8.84 -3.14
CA LEU A 69 5.28 9.11 -2.38
C LEU A 69 5.34 8.47 -1.00
N LEU A 70 5.93 7.30 -0.92
CA LEU A 70 6.03 6.60 0.34
C LEU A 70 6.94 7.35 1.31
N ILE A 71 8.06 7.84 0.82
CA ILE A 71 8.99 8.60 1.65
C ILE A 71 8.30 9.84 2.20
N ASN A 72 7.57 10.55 1.37
CA ASN A 72 6.86 11.74 1.82
C ASN A 72 5.86 11.42 2.91
N SER A 73 5.21 10.28 2.81
CA SER A 73 4.25 9.87 3.83
C SER A 73 4.92 9.54 5.13
N VAL A 74 6.02 8.83 5.06
CA VAL A 74 6.73 8.37 6.25
C VAL A 74 7.37 9.53 7.00
N ASP A 75 7.87 10.52 6.28
CA ASP A 75 8.54 11.64 6.90
C ASP A 75 7.72 12.30 7.98
N LYS A 76 6.45 12.21 7.86
CA LYS A 76 5.61 12.87 8.85
C LYS A 76 5.68 12.18 10.18
N HIS A 77 6.15 10.97 10.18
CA HIS A 77 6.09 10.19 11.36
C HIS A 77 7.38 9.80 11.91
N SER A 78 8.22 9.57 11.22
CA SER A 78 9.29 9.03 11.68
C SER A 78 10.41 9.27 11.62
N ILE A 79 10.20 8.89 11.45
CA ILE A 79 10.97 8.51 11.36
C ILE A 79 11.73 8.87 10.93
N ALA A 80 11.59 9.23 10.84
CA ALA A 80 12.25 9.66 10.30
C ALA A 80 13.31 9.59 10.46
N PHE A 81 13.24 9.09 10.72
CA PHE A 81 13.97 8.89 10.66
C PHE A 81 14.75 8.23 10.29
N ARG A 82 14.42 7.62 10.38
CA ARG A 82 15.26 6.74 10.06
C ARG A 82 15.85 6.91 8.84
N ALA A 83 15.30 7.14 8.05
CA ALA A 83 15.84 7.35 6.84
C ALA A 83 16.59 8.50 6.79
N LYS A 84 16.38 9.24 7.41
CA LYS A 84 16.99 10.32 7.18
C LYS A 84 18.10 10.41 7.79
N LYS A 85 18.27 9.83 8.20
CA LYS A 85 19.20 9.98 8.50
C LYS A 85 19.95 9.48 8.01
N LEU A 86 19.63 8.93 7.54
CA LEU A 86 20.34 8.65 6.98
C LEU A 86 20.98 9.06 6.83
#